data_3b0a6b1a9d0b708fc96d85b3a35f1f7e
#
_entry.id   3b0a6b1a9d0b708fc96d85b3a35f1f7e
#
_cell.length_a   1.000
_cell.length_b   1.000
_cell.length_c   1.000
_cell.angle_alpha   90.00
_cell.angle_beta   90.00
_cell.angle_gamma   90.00
#
_symmetry.space_group_name_H-M   'P 1'
#
loop_
_entity.id
_entity.type
_entity.pdbx_description
1 polymer ?
#
loop_
_entity_poly.entity_id
_entity_poly.type
_entity_poly.pdbx_seq_one_letter_code
_entity_poly.pdbx_strand_id
1 'polypeptide(L)'
;MTFLKVALFLTTKRNAGWVVTMDIRKGMVADAEAISSILAQSWKVAFKGSVPQEYLDELKEDFWVDFFQQGIRDERITVQLVYEAQVPVGCISYGKSRDSQVADWAEIITLYLLPQSFGKKYGKALLDVALAEMKGQGYENAYLWALDENERARNFYEGQGFSWNGDQNVVEIMGKSLVNLRYVRKI
;
A
#
# COMPACT_ATOMS: atom_id res chain seq x y z
N MET A 1 -20.06 -23.60 5.51
CA MET A 1 -19.04 -23.04 6.41
C MET A 1 -19.07 -21.53 6.27
N THR A 2 -19.49 -20.84 7.33
CA THR A 2 -19.78 -19.41 7.32
C THR A 2 -18.47 -18.65 7.52
N PHE A 3 -18.01 -17.95 6.50
CA PHE A 3 -16.84 -17.08 6.63
C PHE A 3 -17.18 -15.88 7.50
N LEU A 4 -16.54 -15.82 8.65
CA LEU A 4 -16.63 -14.71 9.59
C LEU A 4 -16.02 -13.46 8.92
N LYS A 5 -16.86 -12.48 8.57
CA LYS A 5 -16.40 -11.15 8.19
C LYS A 5 -15.79 -10.49 9.42
N VAL A 6 -14.46 -10.44 9.50
CA VAL A 6 -13.79 -9.64 10.53
C VAL A 6 -13.81 -8.19 10.04
N ALA A 7 -14.86 -7.48 10.40
CA ALA A 7 -14.88 -6.02 10.27
C ALA A 7 -14.24 -5.44 11.54
N LEU A 8 -13.02 -4.93 11.43
CA LEU A 8 -12.34 -4.26 12.53
C LEU A 8 -12.85 -2.81 12.61
N PHE A 9 -13.86 -2.57 13.45
CA PHE A 9 -14.35 -1.22 13.74
C PHE A 9 -13.46 -0.57 14.81
N LEU A 10 -12.57 0.32 14.41
CA LEU A 10 -11.85 1.19 15.34
C LEU A 10 -12.63 2.51 15.48
N THR A 11 -13.37 2.67 16.58
CA THR A 11 -14.06 3.91 16.92
C THR A 11 -13.13 4.85 17.67
N THR A 12 -12.84 6.01 17.12
CA THR A 12 -12.21 7.11 17.85
C THR A 12 -13.27 8.16 18.21
N LYS A 13 -13.50 8.35 19.52
CA LYS A 13 -14.41 9.37 20.05
C LYS A 13 -13.76 10.74 19.99
N ARG A 14 -14.30 11.68 19.19
CA ARG A 14 -14.04 13.11 19.31
C ARG A 14 -15.36 13.86 19.52
N ASN A 15 -15.28 14.92 20.32
CA ASN A 15 -16.42 15.72 20.77
C ASN A 15 -17.29 16.25 19.62
N ALA A 16 -18.61 16.06 19.77
CA ALA A 16 -19.71 16.67 19.03
C ALA A 16 -19.70 16.50 17.48
N GLY A 17 -20.42 15.49 16.96
CA GLY A 17 -20.94 15.45 15.60
C GLY A 17 -20.06 14.68 14.60
N TRP A 18 -20.58 13.57 14.09
CA TRP A 18 -20.07 12.64 13.09
C TRP A 18 -18.91 11.77 13.53
N VAL A 19 -19.20 10.54 13.88
CA VAL A 19 -18.21 9.47 14.03
C VAL A 19 -17.81 9.04 12.59
N VAL A 20 -16.65 9.51 12.14
CA VAL A 20 -16.03 8.95 10.92
C VAL A 20 -15.49 7.57 11.32
N THR A 21 -16.23 6.53 11.02
CA THR A 21 -15.79 5.15 11.24
C THR A 21 -14.80 4.78 10.15
N MET A 22 -13.55 4.49 10.55
CA MET A 22 -12.59 3.81 9.70
C MET A 22 -13.01 2.35 9.58
N ASP A 23 -13.13 1.84 8.36
CA ASP A 23 -13.44 0.46 8.06
C ASP A 23 -12.38 -0.08 7.11
N ILE A 24 -11.82 -1.27 7.41
CA ILE A 24 -10.85 -1.94 6.54
C ILE A 24 -11.47 -3.23 6.04
N ARG A 25 -11.44 -3.40 4.71
CA ARG A 25 -12.04 -4.55 4.03
C ARG A 25 -11.04 -5.17 3.07
N LYS A 26 -11.08 -6.50 2.95
CA LYS A 26 -10.34 -7.22 1.91
C LYS A 26 -10.87 -6.80 0.53
N GLY A 27 -9.94 -6.37 -0.34
CA GLY A 27 -10.23 -6.01 -1.71
C GLY A 27 -10.56 -7.24 -2.56
N MET A 28 -11.55 -7.07 -3.42
CA MET A 28 -12.01 -8.08 -4.38
C MET A 28 -11.64 -7.66 -5.80
N VAL A 29 -11.76 -8.57 -6.76
CA VAL A 29 -11.53 -8.26 -8.20
C VAL A 29 -12.34 -7.07 -8.67
N ALA A 30 -13.56 -6.91 -8.16
CA ALA A 30 -14.45 -5.78 -8.49
C ALA A 30 -13.95 -4.42 -7.97
N ASP A 31 -13.02 -4.40 -7.01
CA ASP A 31 -12.47 -3.17 -6.45
C ASP A 31 -11.26 -2.64 -7.25
N ALA A 32 -10.82 -3.35 -8.29
CA ALA A 32 -9.59 -3.03 -9.02
C ALA A 32 -9.57 -1.62 -9.62
N GLU A 33 -10.71 -1.11 -10.09
CA GLU A 33 -10.82 0.27 -10.59
C GLU A 33 -10.59 1.29 -9.47
N ALA A 34 -11.21 1.10 -8.31
CA ALA A 34 -11.02 1.98 -7.16
C ALA A 34 -9.57 1.93 -6.63
N ILE A 35 -8.96 0.75 -6.60
CA ILE A 35 -7.56 0.56 -6.20
C ILE A 35 -6.64 1.31 -7.18
N SER A 36 -6.82 1.12 -8.48
CA SER A 36 -6.01 1.76 -9.53
C SER A 36 -6.14 3.29 -9.48
N SER A 37 -7.36 3.81 -9.31
CA SER A 37 -7.62 5.24 -9.16
C SER A 37 -6.92 5.83 -7.93
N ILE A 38 -6.96 5.15 -6.77
CA ILE A 38 -6.23 5.56 -5.56
C ILE A 38 -4.72 5.65 -5.84
N LEU A 39 -4.15 4.65 -6.53
CA LEU A 39 -2.74 4.66 -6.88
C LEU A 39 -2.40 5.85 -7.79
N ALA A 40 -3.13 6.04 -8.87
CA ALA A 40 -2.86 7.09 -9.86
C ALA A 40 -2.92 8.49 -9.23
N GLN A 41 -3.95 8.77 -8.44
CA GLN A 41 -4.10 10.05 -7.74
C GLN A 41 -2.98 10.25 -6.71
N SER A 42 -2.60 9.20 -5.99
CA SER A 42 -1.52 9.25 -4.99
C SER A 42 -0.16 9.48 -5.65
N TRP A 43 0.12 8.83 -6.78
CA TRP A 43 1.36 8.99 -7.54
C TRP A 43 1.58 10.45 -7.98
N LYS A 44 0.55 11.09 -8.50
CA LYS A 44 0.59 12.50 -8.97
C LYS A 44 1.01 13.48 -7.87
N VAL A 45 0.78 13.12 -6.60
CA VAL A 45 1.16 13.96 -5.45
C VAL A 45 2.47 13.47 -4.81
N ALA A 46 2.60 12.17 -4.57
CA ALA A 46 3.74 11.61 -3.85
C ALA A 46 5.05 11.71 -4.62
N PHE A 47 5.01 11.68 -5.95
CA PHE A 47 6.20 11.63 -6.80
C PHE A 47 6.40 12.91 -7.63
N LYS A 48 5.65 13.97 -7.32
CA LYS A 48 5.85 15.28 -7.94
C LYS A 48 7.27 15.78 -7.67
N GLY A 49 8.00 16.09 -8.75
CA GLY A 49 9.42 16.49 -8.68
C GLY A 49 10.42 15.33 -8.75
N SER A 50 10.03 14.13 -8.31
CA SER A 50 10.87 12.93 -8.39
C SER A 50 10.67 12.17 -9.69
N VAL A 51 9.44 12.00 -10.16
CA VAL A 51 9.09 11.38 -11.44
C VAL A 51 8.87 12.47 -12.48
N PRO A 52 9.22 12.27 -13.77
CA PRO A 52 8.93 13.23 -14.84
C PRO A 52 7.46 13.66 -14.84
N GLN A 53 7.21 14.96 -14.89
CA GLN A 53 5.86 15.51 -14.77
C GLN A 53 4.95 15.03 -15.89
N GLU A 54 5.46 14.92 -17.12
CA GLU A 54 4.74 14.40 -18.28
C GLU A 54 4.18 12.99 -18.01
N TYR A 55 4.99 12.09 -17.41
CA TYR A 55 4.52 10.77 -17.02
C TYR A 55 3.37 10.82 -16.00
N LEU A 56 3.49 11.71 -15.00
CA LEU A 56 2.46 11.86 -13.98
C LEU A 56 1.16 12.44 -14.56
N ASP A 57 1.26 13.36 -15.52
CA ASP A 57 0.10 14.00 -16.16
C ASP A 57 -0.65 13.01 -17.06
N GLU A 58 0.08 12.13 -17.78
CA GLU A 58 -0.48 11.09 -18.62
C GLU A 58 -0.98 9.86 -17.87
N LEU A 59 -0.62 9.71 -16.60
CA LEU A 59 -1.01 8.55 -15.80
C LEU A 59 -2.51 8.48 -15.61
N LYS A 60 -3.14 7.48 -16.24
CA LYS A 60 -4.58 7.24 -16.18
C LYS A 60 -4.98 6.54 -14.88
N GLU A 61 -6.21 6.78 -14.44
CA GLU A 61 -6.74 6.15 -13.22
C GLU A 61 -6.97 4.64 -13.37
N ASP A 62 -7.09 4.13 -14.59
CA ASP A 62 -7.27 2.71 -14.90
C ASP A 62 -5.96 1.95 -15.16
N PHE A 63 -4.80 2.63 -15.08
CA PHE A 63 -3.50 2.08 -15.48
C PHE A 63 -3.16 0.72 -14.84
N TRP A 64 -3.54 0.49 -13.58
CA TRP A 64 -3.25 -0.75 -12.85
C TRP A 64 -4.44 -1.70 -12.71
N VAL A 65 -5.57 -1.45 -13.39
CA VAL A 65 -6.78 -2.29 -13.24
C VAL A 65 -6.48 -3.75 -13.55
N ASP A 66 -5.88 -4.04 -14.70
CA ASP A 66 -5.57 -5.42 -15.11
C ASP A 66 -4.61 -6.12 -14.13
N PHE A 67 -3.60 -5.39 -13.65
CA PHE A 67 -2.65 -5.90 -12.65
C PHE A 67 -3.36 -6.36 -11.37
N PHE A 68 -4.26 -5.54 -10.84
CA PHE A 68 -5.00 -5.88 -9.63
C PHE A 68 -6.05 -6.96 -9.88
N GLN A 69 -6.79 -6.88 -10.97
CA GLN A 69 -7.77 -7.92 -11.31
C GLN A 69 -7.13 -9.30 -11.41
N GLN A 70 -6.04 -9.39 -12.16
CA GLN A 70 -5.34 -10.65 -12.35
C GLN A 70 -4.65 -11.12 -11.06
N GLY A 71 -3.95 -10.21 -10.36
CA GLY A 71 -3.23 -10.55 -9.13
C GLY A 71 -4.14 -11.05 -8.02
N ILE A 72 -5.33 -10.44 -7.85
CA ILE A 72 -6.34 -10.86 -6.86
C ILE A 72 -7.00 -12.18 -7.30
N ARG A 73 -7.36 -12.32 -8.57
CA ARG A 73 -8.00 -13.55 -9.11
C ARG A 73 -7.11 -14.78 -8.94
N ASP A 74 -5.81 -14.60 -9.20
CA ASP A 74 -4.80 -15.67 -9.13
C ASP A 74 -4.27 -15.87 -7.71
N GLU A 75 -4.81 -15.15 -6.71
CA GLU A 75 -4.37 -15.16 -5.30
C GLU A 75 -2.87 -14.85 -5.11
N ARG A 76 -2.24 -14.18 -6.10
CA ARG A 76 -0.82 -13.78 -6.02
C ARG A 76 -0.61 -12.58 -5.12
N ILE A 77 -1.64 -11.74 -4.98
CA ILE A 77 -1.64 -10.59 -4.09
C ILE A 77 -2.91 -10.55 -3.25
N THR A 78 -2.77 -10.11 -2.02
CA THR A 78 -3.88 -9.70 -1.16
C THR A 78 -3.93 -8.18 -1.11
N VAL A 79 -5.13 -7.62 -1.16
CA VAL A 79 -5.35 -6.17 -1.01
C VAL A 79 -6.25 -5.92 0.19
N GLN A 80 -5.91 -4.90 0.99
CA GLN A 80 -6.83 -4.32 1.98
C GLN A 80 -7.13 -2.88 1.59
N LEU A 81 -8.40 -2.51 1.68
CA LEU A 81 -8.90 -1.16 1.41
C LEU A 81 -9.38 -0.51 2.69
N VAL A 82 -8.99 0.74 2.93
CA VAL A 82 -9.57 1.55 4.01
C VAL A 82 -10.65 2.46 3.45
N TYR A 83 -11.78 2.49 4.15
CA TYR A 83 -12.97 3.27 3.79
C TYR A 83 -13.20 4.40 4.80
N GLU A 84 -13.59 5.55 4.29
CA GLU A 84 -14.10 6.69 5.04
C GLU A 84 -15.51 7.00 4.50
N ALA A 85 -16.54 6.91 5.35
CA ALA A 85 -17.94 7.11 4.94
C ALA A 85 -18.34 6.29 3.68
N GLN A 86 -17.96 5.00 3.63
CA GLN A 86 -18.20 4.05 2.54
C GLN A 86 -17.45 4.35 1.22
N VAL A 87 -16.55 5.32 1.21
CA VAL A 87 -15.68 5.62 0.07
C VAL A 87 -14.29 5.04 0.32
N PRO A 88 -13.70 4.27 -0.59
CA PRO A 88 -12.33 3.79 -0.44
C PRO A 88 -11.35 4.96 -0.60
N VAL A 89 -10.49 5.17 0.40
CA VAL A 89 -9.57 6.30 0.47
C VAL A 89 -8.10 5.90 0.56
N GLY A 90 -7.82 4.61 0.57
CA GLY A 90 -6.48 4.08 0.58
C GLY A 90 -6.47 2.57 0.48
N CYS A 91 -5.31 2.03 0.12
CA CYS A 91 -5.11 0.59 -0.01
C CYS A 91 -3.67 0.19 0.32
N ILE A 92 -3.53 -1.07 0.72
CA ILE A 92 -2.25 -1.78 0.79
C ILE A 92 -2.38 -3.08 0.01
N SER A 93 -1.37 -3.42 -0.80
CA SER A 93 -1.27 -4.73 -1.42
C SER A 93 0.01 -5.43 -1.01
N TYR A 94 -0.07 -6.74 -0.82
CA TYR A 94 1.04 -7.55 -0.36
C TYR A 94 0.87 -9.01 -0.80
N GLY A 95 1.95 -9.78 -0.73
CA GLY A 95 1.95 -11.19 -1.09
C GLY A 95 3.31 -11.83 -0.86
N LYS A 96 3.52 -12.99 -1.47
CA LYS A 96 4.83 -13.64 -1.49
C LYS A 96 5.84 -12.76 -2.21
N SER A 97 7.08 -12.79 -1.74
CA SER A 97 8.21 -12.11 -2.38
C SER A 97 8.30 -12.42 -3.88
N ARG A 98 8.50 -11.37 -4.68
CA ARG A 98 8.82 -11.44 -6.11
C ARG A 98 10.33 -11.46 -6.35
N ASP A 99 11.13 -11.28 -5.29
CA ASP A 99 12.58 -11.35 -5.33
C ASP A 99 13.06 -12.74 -4.90
N SER A 100 13.76 -13.43 -5.80
CA SER A 100 14.28 -14.77 -5.56
C SER A 100 15.34 -14.85 -4.45
N GLN A 101 15.99 -13.73 -4.12
CA GLN A 101 17.00 -13.69 -3.04
C GLN A 101 16.35 -13.77 -1.64
N VAL A 102 15.07 -13.41 -1.53
CA VAL A 102 14.29 -13.42 -0.29
C VAL A 102 12.93 -14.09 -0.53
N ALA A 103 12.94 -15.23 -1.23
CA ALA A 103 11.74 -15.90 -1.73
C ALA A 103 10.78 -16.40 -0.65
N ASP A 104 11.23 -16.54 0.59
CA ASP A 104 10.47 -16.93 1.78
C ASP A 104 9.93 -15.73 2.59
N TRP A 105 10.19 -14.52 2.14
CA TRP A 105 9.69 -13.30 2.77
C TRP A 105 8.34 -12.86 2.18
N ALA A 106 7.62 -12.05 2.92
CA ALA A 106 6.47 -11.32 2.40
C ALA A 106 6.89 -9.97 1.80
N GLU A 107 6.24 -9.58 0.70
CA GLU A 107 6.44 -8.28 0.07
C GLU A 107 5.22 -7.37 0.25
N ILE A 108 5.42 -6.15 0.74
CA ILE A 108 4.45 -5.07 0.62
C ILE A 108 4.70 -4.40 -0.72
N ILE A 109 3.74 -4.58 -1.65
CA ILE A 109 3.87 -4.14 -3.04
C ILE A 109 3.44 -2.68 -3.18
N THR A 110 2.34 -2.30 -2.52
CA THR A 110 1.83 -0.92 -2.53
C THR A 110 1.27 -0.54 -1.16
N LEU A 111 1.40 0.74 -0.78
CA LEU A 111 0.65 1.37 0.31
C LEU A 111 0.38 2.82 -0.07
N TYR A 112 -0.84 3.10 -0.47
CA TYR A 112 -1.25 4.42 -0.93
C TYR A 112 -2.52 4.90 -0.25
N LEU A 113 -2.56 6.21 0.00
CA LEU A 113 -3.73 6.91 0.52
C LEU A 113 -4.01 8.11 -0.38
N LEU A 114 -5.28 8.42 -0.58
CA LEU A 114 -5.64 9.70 -1.21
C LEU A 114 -5.09 10.87 -0.38
N PRO A 115 -4.62 11.96 -1.01
CA PRO A 115 -3.98 13.07 -0.30
C PRO A 115 -4.80 13.67 0.85
N GLN A 116 -6.13 13.79 0.67
CA GLN A 116 -7.06 14.29 1.69
C GLN A 116 -7.20 13.38 2.91
N SER A 117 -6.66 12.17 2.85
CA SER A 117 -6.70 11.17 3.94
C SER A 117 -5.37 11.04 4.67
N PHE A 118 -4.40 11.87 4.34
CA PHE A 118 -3.13 11.91 5.05
C PHE A 118 -3.29 12.39 6.50
N GLY A 119 -2.43 11.90 7.40
CA GLY A 119 -2.43 12.29 8.82
C GLY A 119 -3.54 11.62 9.66
N LYS A 120 -4.49 10.90 9.05
CA LYS A 120 -5.60 10.22 9.74
C LYS A 120 -5.24 8.84 10.31
N LYS A 121 -3.96 8.44 10.27
CA LYS A 121 -3.44 7.13 10.72
C LYS A 121 -3.89 5.92 9.88
N TYR A 122 -4.53 6.14 8.73
CA TYR A 122 -5.03 5.05 7.88
C TYR A 122 -3.90 4.18 7.34
N GLY A 123 -2.75 4.79 6.97
CA GLY A 123 -1.58 4.02 6.51
C GLY A 123 -1.04 3.07 7.56
N LYS A 124 -1.00 3.50 8.83
CA LYS A 124 -0.60 2.64 9.95
C LYS A 124 -1.60 1.49 10.13
N ALA A 125 -2.90 1.78 10.12
CA ALA A 125 -3.92 0.76 10.30
C ALA A 125 -3.89 -0.31 9.18
N LEU A 126 -3.73 0.12 7.91
CA LEU A 126 -3.55 -0.80 6.78
C LEU A 126 -2.29 -1.67 6.94
N LEU A 127 -1.19 -1.06 7.34
CA LEU A 127 0.07 -1.77 7.55
C LEU A 127 -0.04 -2.78 8.70
N ASP A 128 -0.65 -2.41 9.82
CA ASP A 128 -0.85 -3.31 10.97
C ASP A 128 -1.67 -4.55 10.58
N VAL A 129 -2.75 -4.38 9.80
CA VAL A 129 -3.57 -5.50 9.29
C VAL A 129 -2.75 -6.39 8.36
N ALA A 130 -2.02 -5.81 7.41
CA ALA A 130 -1.21 -6.57 6.46
C ALA A 130 -0.12 -7.39 7.18
N LEU A 131 0.61 -6.78 8.11
CA LEU A 131 1.65 -7.48 8.89
C LEU A 131 1.09 -8.60 9.75
N ALA A 132 -0.09 -8.41 10.35
CA ALA A 132 -0.76 -9.45 11.13
C ALA A 132 -1.18 -10.64 10.25
N GLU A 133 -1.71 -10.37 9.05
CA GLU A 133 -2.08 -11.43 8.10
C GLU A 133 -0.85 -12.17 7.55
N MET A 134 0.23 -11.45 7.17
CA MET A 134 1.49 -12.05 6.74
C MET A 134 2.05 -12.99 7.81
N LYS A 135 2.10 -12.53 9.06
CA LYS A 135 2.54 -13.35 10.19
C LYS A 135 1.64 -14.57 10.40
N GLY A 136 0.32 -14.41 10.28
CA GLY A 136 -0.65 -15.52 10.34
C GLY A 136 -0.49 -16.55 9.21
N GLN A 137 0.11 -16.14 8.07
CA GLN A 137 0.47 -17.02 6.96
C GLN A 137 1.84 -17.70 7.14
N GLY A 138 2.56 -17.40 8.24
CA GLY A 138 3.84 -18.02 8.58
C GLY A 138 5.07 -17.26 8.06
N TYR A 139 4.93 -16.04 7.53
CA TYR A 139 6.08 -15.22 7.20
C TYR A 139 6.74 -14.67 8.47
N GLU A 140 8.06 -14.71 8.52
CA GLU A 140 8.86 -14.14 9.61
C GLU A 140 9.42 -12.75 9.28
N ASN A 141 9.54 -12.45 7.99
CA ASN A 141 10.12 -11.21 7.50
C ASN A 141 9.23 -10.59 6.43
N ALA A 142 9.17 -9.26 6.43
CA ALA A 142 8.52 -8.47 5.39
C ALA A 142 9.48 -7.44 4.83
N TYR A 143 9.35 -7.13 3.54
CA TYR A 143 10.09 -6.05 2.90
C TYR A 143 9.19 -5.23 1.97
N LEU A 144 9.70 -4.05 1.63
CA LEU A 144 9.14 -3.17 0.63
C LEU A 144 10.25 -2.38 -0.07
N TRP A 145 9.90 -1.76 -1.20
CA TRP A 145 10.74 -0.81 -1.87
C TRP A 145 10.18 0.60 -1.71
N ALA A 146 11.00 1.55 -1.28
CA ALA A 146 10.64 2.95 -1.20
C ALA A 146 11.60 3.79 -2.03
N LEU A 147 11.07 4.73 -2.82
CA LEU A 147 11.88 5.67 -3.57
C LEU A 147 12.76 6.50 -2.62
N ASP A 148 14.06 6.60 -2.90
CA ASP A 148 15.02 7.31 -2.05
C ASP A 148 14.61 8.77 -1.81
N GLU A 149 14.13 9.45 -2.85
CA GLU A 149 13.65 10.84 -2.76
C GLU A 149 12.30 10.97 -1.99
N ASN A 150 11.62 9.87 -1.65
CA ASN A 150 10.36 9.90 -0.92
C ASN A 150 10.60 9.86 0.60
N GLU A 151 11.18 10.91 1.16
CA GLU A 151 11.47 11.02 2.60
C GLU A 151 10.25 10.76 3.49
N ARG A 152 9.06 11.19 3.04
CA ARG A 152 7.83 10.96 3.78
C ARG A 152 7.52 9.48 3.96
N ALA A 153 7.65 8.68 2.90
CA ALA A 153 7.42 7.25 2.96
C ALA A 153 8.51 6.56 3.80
N ARG A 154 9.75 6.95 3.62
CA ARG A 154 10.89 6.41 4.39
C ARG A 154 10.69 6.64 5.89
N ASN A 155 10.45 7.88 6.30
CA ASN A 155 10.18 8.24 7.71
C ASN A 155 8.96 7.49 8.27
N PHE A 156 7.92 7.29 7.45
CA PHE A 156 6.76 6.50 7.86
C PHE A 156 7.17 5.05 8.14
N TYR A 157 7.88 4.38 7.23
CA TYR A 157 8.27 2.99 7.40
C TYR A 157 9.27 2.81 8.54
N GLU A 158 10.22 3.70 8.70
CA GLU A 158 11.15 3.72 9.84
C GLU A 158 10.40 3.84 11.16
N GLY A 159 9.43 4.75 11.25
CA GLY A 159 8.53 4.88 12.41
C GLY A 159 7.64 3.65 12.66
N GLN A 160 7.51 2.75 11.69
CA GLN A 160 6.82 1.47 11.83
C GLN A 160 7.79 0.29 12.01
N GLY A 161 9.06 0.53 12.32
CA GLY A 161 10.06 -0.49 12.64
C GLY A 161 10.68 -1.20 11.43
N PHE A 162 10.52 -0.66 10.24
CA PHE A 162 11.30 -1.06 9.08
C PHE A 162 12.66 -0.33 9.08
N SER A 163 13.68 -0.96 8.52
CA SER A 163 14.99 -0.36 8.33
C SER A 163 15.52 -0.67 6.94
N TRP A 164 16.26 0.28 6.36
CA TRP A 164 17.00 0.03 5.13
C TRP A 164 18.10 -1.01 5.37
N ASN A 165 18.15 -2.04 4.53
CA ASN A 165 19.09 -3.14 4.67
C ASN A 165 20.38 -2.97 3.82
N GLY A 166 20.54 -1.84 3.13
CA GLY A 166 21.67 -1.55 2.23
C GLY A 166 21.40 -1.87 0.76
N ASP A 167 20.34 -2.63 0.45
CA ASP A 167 20.00 -2.98 -0.92
C ASP A 167 19.25 -1.84 -1.62
N GLN A 168 19.53 -1.70 -2.92
CA GLN A 168 18.84 -0.75 -3.78
C GLN A 168 18.61 -1.32 -5.16
N ASN A 169 17.57 -0.82 -5.84
CA ASN A 169 17.34 -1.06 -7.26
C ASN A 169 17.11 0.26 -7.99
N VAL A 170 17.31 0.25 -9.30
CA VAL A 170 17.10 1.43 -10.15
C VAL A 170 16.01 1.09 -11.17
N VAL A 171 15.03 1.97 -11.27
CA VAL A 171 13.96 1.91 -12.27
C VAL A 171 14.05 3.15 -13.15
N GLU A 172 13.94 3.00 -14.44
CA GLU A 172 13.92 4.13 -15.36
C GLU A 172 12.47 4.47 -15.77
N ILE A 173 12.12 5.75 -15.64
CA ILE A 173 10.86 6.31 -16.14
C ILE A 173 11.19 7.50 -17.05
N MET A 174 10.86 7.39 -18.34
CA MET A 174 11.10 8.43 -19.36
C MET A 174 12.55 8.97 -19.31
N GLY A 175 13.54 8.06 -19.20
CA GLY A 175 14.97 8.39 -19.16
C GLY A 175 15.49 8.94 -17.83
N LYS A 176 14.63 9.10 -16.81
CA LYS A 176 15.06 9.43 -15.45
C LYS A 176 15.26 8.17 -14.62
N SER A 177 16.46 7.99 -14.09
CA SER A 177 16.77 6.90 -13.16
C SER A 177 16.23 7.23 -11.75
N LEU A 178 15.47 6.30 -11.19
CA LEU A 178 14.85 6.38 -9.87
C LEU A 178 15.42 5.28 -8.99
N VAL A 179 16.03 5.66 -7.88
CA VAL A 179 16.63 4.72 -6.92
C VAL A 179 15.57 4.34 -5.87
N ASN A 180 15.33 3.04 -5.71
CA ASN A 180 14.51 2.52 -4.63
C ASN A 180 15.39 1.80 -3.60
N LEU A 181 15.08 2.00 -2.35
CA LEU A 181 15.75 1.40 -1.18
C LEU A 181 14.89 0.29 -0.62
N ARG A 182 15.51 -0.88 -0.30
CA ARG A 182 14.79 -2.00 0.33
C ARG A 182 14.70 -1.78 1.84
N TYR A 183 13.50 -1.62 2.32
CA TYR A 183 13.18 -1.57 3.74
C TYR A 183 12.71 -2.94 4.21
N VAL A 184 13.25 -3.42 5.31
CA VAL A 184 12.99 -4.76 5.87
C VAL A 184 12.53 -4.68 7.31
N ARG A 185 11.70 -5.64 7.72
CA ARG A 185 11.21 -5.78 9.09
C ARG A 185 10.97 -7.24 9.43
N LYS A 186 11.41 -7.67 10.62
CA LYS A 186 10.98 -8.94 11.23
C LYS A 186 9.56 -8.78 11.78
N ILE A 187 8.66 -9.75 11.51
CA ILE A 187 7.23 -9.68 11.84
C ILE A 187 6.76 -10.86 12.70
#